data_535b63eb40c63fad3e326f0f8789aeec
#
_entry.id   535b63eb40c63fad3e326f0f8789aeec
#
_cell.length_a   1.000
_cell.length_b   1.000
_cell.length_c   1.000
_cell.angle_alpha   90.00
_cell.angle_beta   90.00
_cell.angle_gamma   90.00
#
_symmetry.space_group_name_H-M   'P 1'
#
loop_
_entity.id
_entity.type
_entity.pdbx_description
1 polymer ?
#
loop_
_entity_poly.entity_id
_entity_poly.type
_entity_poly.pdbx_seq_one_letter_code
_entity_poly.pdbx_strand_id
1 'polypeptide(L)'
;TKPSSEVFEMLTTGALDGSLSGPENLVVSKMVEVVTHGTIIPGGMYHAPVSVIMNKAAWEKISSEDQAAITAISGDVLAKVVGQGYDRADSKALETAQTRGTIHIVDASDELVAAMKEKTASLEGAWIERAKAAGLADPAAILTQFRADIAAAEAAKH
;
A
#
# COMPACT_ATOMS: atom_id res chain seq x y z
N THR A 1 -4.89 3.12 16.10
CA THR A 1 -5.28 2.90 14.69
C THR A 1 -6.75 3.21 14.53
N LYS A 2 -7.12 3.88 13.48
CA LYS A 2 -8.52 4.23 13.16
C LYS A 2 -8.82 3.84 11.72
N PRO A 3 -10.08 3.59 11.36
CA PRO A 3 -10.49 3.37 9.97
C PRO A 3 -10.11 4.57 9.09
N SER A 4 -9.67 4.32 7.87
CA SER A 4 -9.31 5.39 6.92
C SER A 4 -10.47 6.34 6.62
N SER A 5 -11.71 5.86 6.71
CA SER A 5 -12.92 6.66 6.54
C SER A 5 -13.11 7.77 7.60
N GLU A 6 -12.47 7.64 8.76
CA GLU A 6 -12.56 8.63 9.86
C GLU A 6 -11.41 9.65 9.84
N VAL A 7 -10.36 9.38 9.05
CA VAL A 7 -9.10 10.17 9.10
C VAL A 7 -9.33 11.63 8.69
N PHE A 8 -10.14 11.89 7.67
CA PHE A 8 -10.44 13.25 7.22
C PHE A 8 -11.08 14.08 8.33
N GLU A 9 -12.10 13.54 9.00
CA GLU A 9 -12.81 14.23 10.08
C GLU A 9 -11.87 14.47 11.29
N MET A 10 -11.05 13.48 11.62
CA MET A 10 -10.11 13.58 12.74
C MET A 10 -8.99 14.59 12.48
N LEU A 11 -8.50 14.71 11.24
CA LEU A 11 -7.56 15.76 10.83
C LEU A 11 -8.24 17.14 10.87
N THR A 12 -9.48 17.25 10.37
CA THR A 12 -10.25 18.50 10.36
C THR A 12 -10.51 19.03 11.75
N THR A 13 -10.80 18.14 12.70
CA THR A 13 -11.09 18.51 14.11
C THR A 13 -9.84 18.66 14.98
N GLY A 14 -8.65 18.37 14.45
CA GLY A 14 -7.40 18.37 15.21
C GLY A 14 -7.26 17.22 16.20
N ALA A 15 -8.04 16.15 16.05
CA ALA A 15 -7.90 14.91 16.82
C ALA A 15 -6.69 14.09 16.37
N LEU A 16 -6.18 14.36 15.17
CA LEU A 16 -4.92 13.85 14.61
C LEU A 16 -4.10 15.01 14.06
N ASP A 17 -2.79 14.96 14.28
CA ASP A 17 -1.83 15.91 13.72
C ASP A 17 -1.33 15.49 12.34
N GLY A 18 -1.51 14.23 11.96
CA GLY A 18 -1.07 13.69 10.69
C GLY A 18 -1.54 12.25 10.46
N SER A 19 -1.27 11.74 9.27
CA SER A 19 -1.61 10.37 8.86
C SER A 19 -0.52 9.75 8.00
N LEU A 20 -0.39 8.43 8.08
CA LEU A 20 0.40 7.62 7.15
C LEU A 20 -0.56 6.95 6.17
N SER A 21 -0.41 7.23 4.89
CA SER A 21 -1.26 6.67 3.84
C SER A 21 -0.56 6.72 2.49
N GLY A 22 -1.10 6.02 1.50
CA GLY A 22 -0.67 6.21 0.11
C GLY A 22 -1.06 7.59 -0.42
N PRO A 23 -0.36 8.09 -1.45
CA PRO A 23 -0.64 9.39 -2.05
C PRO A 23 -2.07 9.54 -2.57
N GLU A 24 -2.69 8.46 -3.07
CA GLU A 24 -4.07 8.45 -3.57
C GLU A 24 -5.08 8.99 -2.56
N ASN A 25 -4.80 8.82 -1.26
CA ASN A 25 -5.67 9.30 -0.19
C ASN A 25 -5.72 10.83 -0.08
N LEU A 26 -4.74 11.54 -0.64
CA LEU A 26 -4.83 12.99 -0.78
C LEU A 26 -6.12 13.41 -1.48
N VAL A 27 -6.53 12.64 -2.52
CA VAL A 27 -7.74 12.92 -3.29
C VAL A 27 -8.92 12.09 -2.80
N VAL A 28 -8.77 10.76 -2.70
CA VAL A 28 -9.87 9.84 -2.36
C VAL A 28 -10.47 10.14 -0.99
N SER A 29 -9.61 10.45 -0.01
CA SER A 29 -10.01 10.82 1.35
C SER A 29 -10.05 12.32 1.59
N LYS A 30 -9.99 13.14 0.53
CA LYS A 30 -10.02 14.61 0.56
C LYS A 30 -8.95 15.25 1.46
N MET A 31 -7.88 14.53 1.75
CA MET A 31 -6.82 15.05 2.63
C MET A 31 -6.17 16.33 2.10
N VAL A 32 -6.20 16.54 0.76
CA VAL A 32 -5.74 17.81 0.14
C VAL A 32 -6.42 19.07 0.69
N GLU A 33 -7.55 18.94 1.37
CA GLU A 33 -8.31 20.07 1.92
C GLU A 33 -7.85 20.46 3.33
N VAL A 34 -7.18 19.54 4.04
CA VAL A 34 -6.87 19.69 5.47
C VAL A 34 -5.39 19.55 5.81
N VAL A 35 -4.56 18.94 4.94
CA VAL A 35 -3.13 18.83 5.18
C VAL A 35 -2.36 19.93 4.44
N THR A 36 -1.28 20.38 5.03
CA THR A 36 -0.40 21.42 4.47
C THR A 36 1.00 20.92 4.15
N HIS A 37 1.37 19.76 4.65
CA HIS A 37 2.68 19.14 4.44
C HIS A 37 2.54 17.67 4.14
N GLY A 38 3.41 17.16 3.26
CA GLY A 38 3.55 15.74 2.94
C GLY A 38 5.02 15.36 2.82
N THR A 39 5.39 14.22 3.38
CA THR A 39 6.72 13.66 3.23
C THR A 39 6.63 12.33 2.51
N ILE A 40 7.24 12.25 1.34
CA ILE A 40 7.33 11.01 0.57
C ILE A 40 8.51 10.19 1.10
N ILE A 41 8.24 8.95 1.46
CA ILE A 41 9.28 8.02 1.91
C ILE A 41 9.67 7.14 0.74
N PRO A 42 10.91 7.22 0.23
CA PRO A 42 11.38 6.35 -0.86
C PRO A 42 11.23 4.86 -0.51
N GLY A 43 10.59 4.10 -1.39
CA GLY A 43 10.25 2.69 -1.14
C GLY A 43 9.07 2.45 -0.20
N GLY A 44 8.43 3.50 0.31
CA GLY A 44 7.31 3.43 1.24
C GLY A 44 7.68 2.99 2.66
N MET A 45 6.77 3.15 3.59
CA MET A 45 6.92 2.65 4.97
C MET A 45 6.32 1.26 5.17
N TYR A 46 5.31 0.92 4.41
CA TYR A 46 4.62 -0.36 4.47
C TYR A 46 3.95 -0.65 3.13
N HIS A 47 3.70 -1.92 2.88
CA HIS A 47 2.95 -2.38 1.73
C HIS A 47 1.68 -3.08 2.23
N ALA A 48 0.54 -2.49 1.97
CA ALA A 48 -0.75 -3.07 2.32
C ALA A 48 -1.16 -4.08 1.23
N PRO A 49 -1.33 -5.37 1.55
CA PRO A 49 -1.86 -6.31 0.58
C PRO A 49 -3.35 -6.02 0.34
N VAL A 50 -3.74 -5.95 -0.92
CA VAL A 50 -5.14 -5.83 -1.33
C VAL A 50 -5.56 -7.16 -1.95
N SER A 51 -6.71 -7.69 -1.51
CA SER A 51 -7.24 -8.95 -2.02
C SER A 51 -8.66 -8.75 -2.53
N VAL A 52 -8.93 -9.28 -3.72
CA VAL A 52 -10.29 -9.44 -4.22
C VAL A 52 -10.75 -10.85 -3.85
N ILE A 53 -11.80 -10.93 -3.06
CA ILE A 53 -12.33 -12.20 -2.54
C ILE A 53 -13.78 -12.37 -2.91
N MET A 54 -14.21 -13.62 -3.07
CA MET A 54 -15.59 -13.99 -3.32
C MET A 54 -16.06 -15.00 -2.27
N ASN A 55 -17.29 -14.87 -1.84
CA ASN A 55 -17.91 -15.85 -0.95
C ASN A 55 -17.99 -17.21 -1.65
N LYS A 56 -17.59 -18.28 -0.95
CA LYS A 56 -17.56 -19.63 -1.52
C LYS A 56 -18.93 -20.08 -2.03
N ALA A 57 -20.01 -19.85 -1.28
CA ALA A 57 -21.35 -20.22 -1.71
C ALA A 57 -21.86 -19.39 -2.90
N ALA A 58 -21.33 -18.18 -3.12
CA ALA A 58 -21.59 -17.42 -4.33
C ALA A 58 -20.80 -17.98 -5.53
N TRP A 59 -19.54 -18.35 -5.32
CA TRP A 59 -18.70 -18.98 -6.33
C TRP A 59 -19.29 -20.28 -6.85
N GLU A 60 -19.82 -21.14 -5.96
CA GLU A 60 -20.41 -22.42 -6.29
C GLU A 60 -21.71 -22.31 -7.12
N LYS A 61 -22.34 -21.14 -7.19
CA LYS A 61 -23.53 -20.85 -8.03
C LYS A 61 -23.17 -20.42 -9.45
N ILE A 62 -21.90 -20.11 -9.70
CA ILE A 62 -21.42 -19.69 -11.02
C ILE A 62 -21.20 -20.95 -11.86
N SER A 63 -21.50 -20.88 -13.17
CA SER A 63 -21.25 -21.99 -14.07
C SER A 63 -19.76 -22.32 -14.15
N SER A 64 -19.40 -23.56 -14.44
CA SER A 64 -17.99 -23.95 -14.59
C SER A 64 -17.27 -23.19 -15.71
N GLU A 65 -17.96 -22.80 -16.77
CA GLU A 65 -17.44 -21.97 -17.86
C GLU A 65 -17.09 -20.57 -17.36
N ASP A 66 -17.99 -19.92 -16.62
CA ASP A 66 -17.77 -18.60 -16.05
C ASP A 66 -16.70 -18.62 -14.96
N GLN A 67 -16.65 -19.67 -14.12
CA GLN A 67 -15.59 -19.85 -13.14
C GLN A 67 -14.21 -19.93 -13.82
N ALA A 68 -14.10 -20.66 -14.95
CA ALA A 68 -12.88 -20.73 -15.72
C ALA A 68 -12.49 -19.36 -16.32
N ALA A 69 -13.46 -18.62 -16.85
CA ALA A 69 -13.25 -17.28 -17.39
C ALA A 69 -12.79 -16.29 -16.29
N ILE A 70 -13.42 -16.28 -15.13
CA ILE A 70 -13.03 -15.45 -13.97
C ILE A 70 -11.61 -15.83 -13.51
N THR A 71 -11.32 -17.13 -13.42
CA THR A 71 -9.98 -17.61 -13.00
C THR A 71 -8.89 -17.14 -13.97
N ALA A 72 -9.16 -17.15 -15.27
CA ALA A 72 -8.21 -16.73 -16.29
C ALA A 72 -7.81 -15.24 -16.20
N ILE A 73 -8.68 -14.39 -15.71
CA ILE A 73 -8.41 -12.95 -15.50
C ILE A 73 -8.03 -12.62 -14.06
N SER A 74 -7.99 -13.60 -13.16
CA SER A 74 -7.61 -13.47 -11.75
C SER A 74 -6.09 -13.60 -11.56
N GLY A 75 -5.64 -13.60 -10.32
CA GLY A 75 -4.21 -13.73 -10.00
C GLY A 75 -3.38 -12.61 -10.59
N ASP A 76 -2.31 -12.94 -11.30
CA ASP A 76 -1.33 -11.99 -11.82
C ASP A 76 -1.93 -10.98 -12.82
N VAL A 77 -2.90 -11.40 -13.63
CA VAL A 77 -3.59 -10.50 -14.56
C VAL A 77 -4.30 -9.39 -13.81
N LEU A 78 -5.11 -9.75 -12.81
CA LEU A 78 -5.82 -8.78 -11.97
C LEU A 78 -4.85 -7.95 -11.15
N ALA A 79 -3.83 -8.58 -10.55
CA ALA A 79 -2.83 -7.88 -9.76
C ALA A 79 -2.12 -6.78 -10.57
N LYS A 80 -1.76 -7.06 -11.83
CA LYS A 80 -1.16 -6.07 -12.73
C LYS A 80 -2.10 -4.91 -13.03
N VAL A 81 -3.37 -5.19 -13.32
CA VAL A 81 -4.37 -4.16 -13.61
C VAL A 81 -4.61 -3.26 -12.40
N VAL A 82 -4.76 -3.87 -11.22
CA VAL A 82 -4.97 -3.14 -9.94
C VAL A 82 -3.73 -2.31 -9.59
N GLY A 83 -2.53 -2.88 -9.67
CA GLY A 83 -1.28 -2.16 -9.40
C GLY A 83 -1.12 -0.93 -10.30
N GLN A 84 -1.32 -1.09 -11.61
CA GLN A 84 -1.31 0.05 -12.54
C GLN A 84 -2.41 1.08 -12.24
N GLY A 85 -3.53 0.64 -11.68
CA GLY A 85 -4.59 1.52 -11.20
C GLY A 85 -4.12 2.40 -10.04
N TYR A 86 -3.46 1.81 -9.06
CA TYR A 86 -2.83 2.53 -7.94
C TYR A 86 -1.74 3.48 -8.40
N ASP A 87 -0.81 3.04 -9.26
CA ASP A 87 0.26 3.91 -9.81
C ASP A 87 -0.31 5.17 -10.47
N ARG A 88 -1.41 5.03 -11.23
CA ARG A 88 -2.10 6.20 -11.84
C ARG A 88 -2.79 7.08 -10.81
N ALA A 89 -3.42 6.48 -9.81
CA ALA A 89 -4.11 7.23 -8.75
C ALA A 89 -3.12 8.03 -7.90
N ASP A 90 -1.98 7.44 -7.54
CA ASP A 90 -0.89 8.09 -6.81
C ASP A 90 -0.31 9.27 -7.60
N SER A 91 0.03 9.04 -8.87
CA SER A 91 0.56 10.10 -9.75
C SER A 91 -0.42 11.25 -9.87
N LYS A 92 -1.72 10.96 -10.05
CA LYS A 92 -2.75 11.98 -10.16
C LYS A 92 -2.98 12.75 -8.87
N ALA A 93 -2.84 12.08 -7.73
CA ALA A 93 -2.99 12.72 -6.42
C ALA A 93 -1.84 13.69 -6.14
N LEU A 94 -0.59 13.30 -6.45
CA LEU A 94 0.58 14.17 -6.33
C LEU A 94 0.49 15.37 -7.27
N GLU A 95 0.09 15.17 -8.54
CA GLU A 95 -0.17 16.26 -9.49
C GLU A 95 -1.23 17.23 -8.95
N THR A 96 -2.31 16.70 -8.38
CA THR A 96 -3.38 17.51 -7.79
C THR A 96 -2.87 18.34 -6.63
N ALA A 97 -2.08 17.76 -5.74
CA ALA A 97 -1.48 18.47 -4.61
C ALA A 97 -0.54 19.60 -5.07
N GLN A 98 0.30 19.31 -6.07
CA GLN A 98 1.20 20.31 -6.66
C GLN A 98 0.43 21.45 -7.34
N THR A 99 -0.61 21.13 -8.11
CA THR A 99 -1.43 22.13 -8.85
C THR A 99 -2.18 23.04 -7.89
N ARG A 100 -2.69 22.52 -6.77
CA ARG A 100 -3.34 23.33 -5.73
C ARG A 100 -2.39 24.30 -5.04
N GLY A 101 -1.10 23.92 -4.94
CA GLY A 101 -0.07 24.77 -4.31
C GLY A 101 -0.25 25.00 -2.81
N THR A 102 -1.19 24.29 -2.17
CA THR A 102 -1.49 24.43 -0.73
C THR A 102 -0.76 23.41 0.14
N ILE A 103 -0.14 22.41 -0.48
CA ILE A 103 0.56 21.34 0.21
C ILE A 103 2.04 21.39 -0.15
N HIS A 104 2.89 21.50 0.85
CA HIS A 104 4.34 21.42 0.67
C HIS A 104 4.76 19.94 0.74
N ILE A 105 5.09 19.35 -0.42
CA ILE A 105 5.54 17.96 -0.54
C ILE A 105 7.05 17.92 -0.67
N VAL A 106 7.71 17.11 0.15
CA VAL A 106 9.15 16.88 0.14
C VAL A 106 9.46 15.39 0.20
N ASP A 107 10.61 15.00 -0.31
CA ASP A 107 11.16 13.67 -0.08
C ASP A 107 11.78 13.58 1.31
N ALA A 108 11.66 12.41 1.96
CA ALA A 108 12.31 12.15 3.23
C ALA A 108 13.83 12.20 3.07
N SER A 109 14.51 12.82 4.05
CA SER A 109 15.98 12.78 4.08
C SER A 109 16.50 11.37 4.32
N ASP A 110 17.72 11.09 3.86
CA ASP A 110 18.39 9.80 4.11
C ASP A 110 18.50 9.50 5.60
N GLU A 111 18.71 10.52 6.43
CA GLU A 111 18.76 10.40 7.89
C GLU A 111 17.40 9.92 8.45
N LEU A 112 16.28 10.50 8.00
CA LEU A 112 14.95 10.08 8.42
C LEU A 112 14.69 8.63 7.98
N VAL A 113 14.99 8.29 6.74
CA VAL A 113 14.83 6.92 6.21
C VAL A 113 15.65 5.92 7.01
N ALA A 114 16.91 6.25 7.34
CA ALA A 114 17.77 5.40 8.15
C ALA A 114 17.22 5.21 9.57
N ALA A 115 16.79 6.28 10.22
CA ALA A 115 16.18 6.22 11.55
C ALA A 115 14.90 5.37 11.57
N MET A 116 14.07 5.47 10.54
CA MET A 116 12.87 4.64 10.41
C MET A 116 13.21 3.16 10.23
N LYS A 117 14.19 2.84 9.39
CA LYS A 117 14.67 1.46 9.21
C LYS A 117 15.21 0.87 10.52
N GLU A 118 15.97 1.63 11.28
CA GLU A 118 16.47 1.22 12.59
C GLU A 118 15.33 0.91 13.56
N LYS A 119 14.34 1.79 13.68
CA LYS A 119 13.20 1.63 14.57
C LYS A 119 12.29 0.46 14.20
N THR A 120 12.22 0.10 12.93
CA THR A 120 11.37 -0.98 12.41
C THR A 120 12.10 -2.31 12.26
N ALA A 121 13.41 -2.36 12.45
CA ALA A 121 14.23 -3.57 12.23
C ALA A 121 13.73 -4.80 13.01
N SER A 122 13.22 -4.60 14.23
CA SER A 122 12.69 -5.71 15.07
C SER A 122 11.40 -6.33 14.54
N LEU A 123 10.66 -5.63 13.68
CA LEU A 123 9.39 -6.11 13.14
C LEU A 123 9.56 -7.33 12.23
N GLU A 124 10.68 -7.40 11.52
CA GLU A 124 11.02 -8.53 10.64
C GLU A 124 11.17 -9.83 11.42
N GLY A 125 12.00 -9.83 12.47
CA GLY A 125 12.17 -11.00 13.32
C GLY A 125 10.85 -11.44 13.97
N ALA A 126 10.08 -10.49 14.47
CA ALA A 126 8.76 -10.78 15.04
C ALA A 126 7.77 -11.37 14.02
N TRP A 127 7.84 -10.94 12.76
CA TRP A 127 7.03 -11.52 11.69
C TRP A 127 7.47 -12.94 11.35
N ILE A 128 8.78 -13.18 11.20
CA ILE A 128 9.36 -14.51 10.93
C ILE A 128 8.90 -15.53 11.99
N GLU A 129 8.98 -15.18 13.26
CA GLU A 129 8.56 -16.09 14.34
C GLU A 129 7.05 -16.37 14.30
N ARG A 130 6.21 -15.36 14.05
CA ARG A 130 4.76 -15.59 13.89
C ARG A 130 4.43 -16.44 12.66
N ALA A 131 5.11 -16.23 11.55
CA ALA A 131 4.92 -16.98 10.33
C ALA A 131 5.32 -18.46 10.49
N LYS A 132 6.44 -18.74 11.17
CA LYS A 132 6.83 -20.10 11.55
C LYS A 132 5.78 -20.76 12.44
N ALA A 133 5.31 -20.06 13.47
CA ALA A 133 4.26 -20.56 14.37
C ALA A 133 2.94 -20.85 13.63
N ALA A 134 2.66 -20.12 12.55
CA ALA A 134 1.50 -20.34 11.66
C ALA A 134 1.73 -21.47 10.63
N GLY A 135 2.89 -22.14 10.64
CA GLY A 135 3.18 -23.28 9.77
C GLY A 135 3.90 -22.94 8.46
N LEU A 136 4.41 -21.71 8.28
CA LEU A 136 5.20 -21.38 7.11
C LEU A 136 6.61 -21.98 7.24
N ALA A 137 7.02 -22.81 6.28
CA ALA A 137 8.22 -23.62 6.40
C ALA A 137 9.51 -22.79 6.46
N ASP A 138 9.64 -21.77 5.60
CA ASP A 138 10.83 -20.90 5.56
C ASP A 138 10.44 -19.43 5.31
N PRO A 139 9.91 -18.73 6.33
CA PRO A 139 9.48 -17.34 6.16
C PRO A 139 10.63 -16.38 5.87
N ALA A 140 11.86 -16.69 6.31
CA ALA A 140 13.01 -15.83 6.05
C ALA A 140 13.40 -15.87 4.55
N ALA A 141 13.44 -17.06 3.94
CA ALA A 141 13.69 -17.19 2.50
C ALA A 141 12.57 -16.55 1.68
N ILE A 142 11.30 -16.74 2.08
CA ILE A 142 10.15 -16.12 1.41
C ILE A 142 10.24 -14.60 1.47
N LEU A 143 10.60 -14.01 2.62
CA LEU A 143 10.76 -12.55 2.75
C LEU A 143 11.91 -12.03 1.89
N THR A 144 13.01 -12.77 1.82
CA THR A 144 14.16 -12.43 0.95
C THR A 144 13.76 -12.44 -0.52
N GLN A 145 13.07 -13.50 -0.96
CA GLN A 145 12.59 -13.60 -2.34
C GLN A 145 11.58 -12.49 -2.68
N PHE A 146 10.63 -12.23 -1.80
CA PHE A 146 9.65 -11.15 -1.97
C PHE A 146 10.30 -9.78 -2.16
N ARG A 147 11.34 -9.47 -1.39
CA ARG A 147 12.11 -8.22 -1.55
C ARG A 147 12.86 -8.17 -2.88
N ALA A 148 13.43 -9.30 -3.31
CA ALA A 148 14.11 -9.39 -4.60
C ALA A 148 13.12 -9.17 -5.77
N ASP A 149 11.92 -9.74 -5.68
CA ASP A 149 10.88 -9.59 -6.69
C ASP A 149 10.39 -8.13 -6.77
N ILE A 150 10.21 -7.45 -5.63
CA ILE A 150 9.87 -6.02 -5.60
C ILE A 150 10.97 -5.20 -6.27
N ALA A 151 12.22 -5.39 -5.90
CA ALA A 151 13.34 -4.66 -6.47
C ALA A 151 13.45 -4.88 -7.99
N ALA A 152 13.23 -6.10 -8.46
CA ALA A 152 13.21 -6.41 -9.90
C ALA A 152 12.05 -5.72 -10.63
N ALA A 153 10.86 -5.70 -10.01
CA ALA A 153 9.69 -5.02 -10.57
C ALA A 153 9.86 -3.49 -10.63
N GLU A 154 10.50 -2.89 -9.63
CA GLU A 154 10.81 -1.46 -9.62
C GLU A 154 11.84 -1.10 -10.68
N ALA A 155 12.90 -1.91 -10.83
CA ALA A 155 13.91 -1.70 -11.86
C ALA A 155 13.36 -1.81 -13.30
N ALA A 156 12.30 -2.59 -13.50
CA ALA A 156 11.64 -2.73 -14.81
C ALA A 156 10.72 -1.57 -15.19
N LYS A 157 10.45 -0.62 -14.25
CA LYS A 157 9.64 0.59 -14.52
C LYS A 157 10.46 1.75 -15.12
N HIS A 158 11.78 1.65 -15.10
CA HIS A 158 12.73 2.63 -15.63
C HIS A 158 13.43 2.12 -16.89
#